data_fc98e0bd0b1014b53311138896a6ff33
#
_entry.id   fc98e0bd0b1014b53311138896a6ff33
#
_cell.length_a   1.000
_cell.length_b   1.000
_cell.length_c   1.000
_cell.angle_alpha   90.00
_cell.angle_beta   90.00
_cell.angle_gamma   90.00
#
_symmetry.space_group_name_H-M   'P 1'
#
loop_
_entity.id
_entity.type
_entity.pdbx_description
1 polymer ?
#
loop_
_entity_poly.entity_id
_entity_poly.type
_entity_poly.pdbx_seq_one_letter_code
_entity_poly.pdbx_strand_id
1 'polypeptide(L)'
;MNYLGYAWTEQGINLTKAEKLIRKAANLRPKDGYITDSLGWILYQTARFAEAVPILERAVQLRPNDAIINDHLGDAYWKVERHLEAVYQWRRAITMNPDAELKEKIEKKLSFGLK
;
A
#
# COMPACT_ATOMS: atom_id res chain seq x y z
N MET A 1 -6.22 14.55 -9.15
CA MET A 1 -7.19 13.49 -8.90
C MET A 1 -6.63 12.44 -7.98
N ASN A 2 -5.57 11.77 -8.35
CA ASN A 2 -4.99 10.77 -7.45
C ASN A 2 -4.48 11.40 -6.14
N TYR A 3 -3.86 12.56 -6.23
CA TYR A 3 -3.36 13.24 -5.04
C TYR A 3 -4.48 13.58 -4.06
N LEU A 4 -5.60 14.09 -4.57
CA LEU A 4 -6.74 14.43 -3.72
C LEU A 4 -7.33 13.17 -3.08
N GLY A 5 -7.48 12.09 -3.85
CA GLY A 5 -7.95 10.83 -3.31
C GLY A 5 -7.01 10.26 -2.24
N TYR A 6 -5.71 10.39 -2.46
CA TYR A 6 -4.72 9.92 -1.51
C TYR A 6 -4.80 10.71 -0.19
N ALA A 7 -4.96 12.04 -0.26
CA ALA A 7 -5.08 12.87 0.93
C ALA A 7 -6.31 12.49 1.74
N TRP A 8 -7.45 12.24 1.08
CA TRP A 8 -8.65 11.79 1.77
C TRP A 8 -8.45 10.43 2.43
N THR A 9 -7.74 9.52 1.74
CA THR A 9 -7.44 8.19 2.26
C THR A 9 -6.60 8.28 3.52
N GLU A 10 -5.57 9.11 3.51
CA GLU A 10 -4.68 9.30 4.66
C GLU A 10 -5.42 9.85 5.87
N GLN A 11 -6.36 10.75 5.65
CA GLN A 11 -7.10 11.39 6.73
C GLN A 11 -8.33 10.59 7.16
N GLY A 12 -8.65 9.51 6.46
CA GLY A 12 -9.83 8.70 6.76
C GLY A 12 -11.13 9.41 6.45
N ILE A 13 -11.11 10.45 5.61
CA ILE A 13 -12.28 11.26 5.29
C ILE A 13 -12.80 10.88 3.91
N ASN A 14 -14.12 10.64 3.81
CA ASN A 14 -14.79 10.36 2.54
C ASN A 14 -14.14 9.22 1.75
N LEU A 15 -13.86 8.10 2.44
CA LEU A 15 -13.18 6.97 1.79
C LEU A 15 -13.95 6.41 0.60
N THR A 16 -15.28 6.38 0.67
CA THR A 16 -16.10 5.90 -0.45
C THR A 16 -15.92 6.79 -1.68
N LYS A 17 -15.89 8.10 -1.47
CA LYS A 17 -15.71 9.04 -2.57
C LYS A 17 -14.28 8.96 -3.13
N ALA A 18 -13.30 8.83 -2.26
CA ALA A 18 -11.90 8.67 -2.67
C ALA A 18 -11.74 7.40 -3.50
N GLU A 19 -12.35 6.30 -3.08
CA GLU A 19 -12.28 5.05 -3.83
C GLU A 19 -12.85 5.20 -5.23
N LYS A 20 -13.98 5.88 -5.38
CA LYS A 20 -14.57 6.13 -6.69
C LYS A 20 -13.61 6.88 -7.63
N LEU A 21 -12.99 7.93 -7.10
CA LEU A 21 -12.03 8.72 -7.89
C LEU A 21 -10.81 7.90 -8.27
N ILE A 22 -10.29 7.13 -7.33
CA ILE A 22 -9.10 6.32 -7.56
C ILE A 22 -9.39 5.19 -8.56
N ARG A 23 -10.56 4.54 -8.46
CA ARG A 23 -10.94 3.50 -9.42
C ARG A 23 -11.06 4.07 -10.83
N LYS A 24 -11.63 5.26 -10.96
CA LYS A 24 -11.72 5.93 -12.26
C LYS A 24 -10.33 6.22 -12.82
N ALA A 25 -9.44 6.74 -11.98
CA ALA A 25 -8.06 7.02 -12.38
C ALA A 25 -7.33 5.73 -12.79
N ALA A 26 -7.54 4.64 -12.06
CA ALA A 26 -6.91 3.36 -12.37
C ALA A 26 -7.40 2.79 -13.70
N ASN A 27 -8.68 2.97 -14.00
CA ASN A 27 -9.21 2.55 -15.30
C ASN A 27 -8.61 3.34 -16.46
N LEU A 28 -8.34 4.63 -16.24
CA LEU A 28 -7.75 5.47 -17.27
C LEU A 28 -6.24 5.24 -17.42
N ARG A 29 -5.58 4.82 -16.35
CA ARG A 29 -4.13 4.61 -16.33
C ARG A 29 -3.78 3.29 -15.64
N PRO A 30 -4.11 2.16 -16.28
CA PRO A 30 -3.95 0.85 -15.63
C PRO A 30 -2.51 0.44 -15.37
N LYS A 31 -1.54 1.12 -15.99
CA LYS A 31 -0.11 0.82 -15.76
C LYS A 31 0.58 1.82 -14.85
N ASP A 32 -0.18 2.71 -14.21
CA ASP A 32 0.38 3.66 -13.25
C ASP A 32 0.47 2.98 -11.89
N GLY A 33 1.68 2.67 -11.45
CA GLY A 33 1.90 1.97 -10.19
C GLY A 33 1.48 2.78 -8.96
N TYR A 34 1.60 4.11 -9.03
CA TYR A 34 1.17 4.96 -7.91
C TYR A 34 -0.33 4.97 -7.75
N ILE A 35 -1.06 5.04 -8.85
CA ILE A 35 -2.53 4.99 -8.80
C ILE A 35 -2.98 3.61 -8.31
N THR A 36 -2.35 2.56 -8.80
CA THR A 36 -2.66 1.19 -8.38
C THR A 36 -2.41 1.02 -6.88
N ASP A 37 -1.30 1.56 -6.37
CA ASP A 37 -1.01 1.55 -4.95
C ASP A 37 -2.07 2.30 -4.15
N SER A 38 -2.50 3.47 -4.64
CA SER A 38 -3.55 4.23 -3.97
C SER A 38 -4.84 3.44 -3.86
N LEU A 39 -5.21 2.70 -4.91
CA LEU A 39 -6.39 1.84 -4.86
C LEU A 39 -6.21 0.73 -3.84
N GLY A 40 -5.07 0.05 -3.85
CA GLY A 40 -4.78 -0.99 -2.88
C GLY A 40 -4.81 -0.46 -1.45
N TRP A 41 -4.26 0.74 -1.24
CA TRP A 41 -4.22 1.32 0.09
C TRP A 41 -5.59 1.71 0.62
N ILE A 42 -6.47 2.23 -0.23
CA ILE A 42 -7.83 2.53 0.23
C ILE A 42 -8.61 1.25 0.53
N LEU A 43 -8.37 0.17 -0.20
CA LEU A 43 -8.95 -1.12 0.13
C LEU A 43 -8.46 -1.60 1.50
N TYR A 44 -7.17 -1.44 1.77
CA TYR A 44 -6.58 -1.75 3.07
C TYR A 44 -7.25 -0.92 4.19
N GLN A 45 -7.38 0.39 3.98
CA GLN A 45 -7.94 1.27 5.01
C GLN A 45 -9.42 1.03 5.28
N THR A 46 -10.12 0.44 4.33
CA THR A 46 -11.53 0.05 4.52
C THR A 46 -11.66 -1.41 4.94
N ALA A 47 -10.57 -2.01 5.42
CA ALA A 47 -10.52 -3.38 5.93
C ALA A 47 -10.88 -4.45 4.90
N ARG A 48 -10.73 -4.15 3.62
CA ARG A 48 -10.89 -5.14 2.55
C ARG A 48 -9.53 -5.72 2.19
N PHE A 49 -8.91 -6.36 3.19
CA PHE A 49 -7.51 -6.79 3.09
C PHE A 49 -7.28 -7.83 1.99
N ALA A 50 -8.18 -8.79 1.85
CA ALA A 50 -8.04 -9.82 0.82
C ALA A 50 -8.11 -9.22 -0.58
N GLU A 51 -8.92 -8.17 -0.77
CA GLU A 51 -8.98 -7.47 -2.06
C GLU A 51 -7.75 -6.58 -2.28
N ALA A 52 -7.20 -6.03 -1.20
CA ALA A 52 -6.03 -5.17 -1.30
C ALA A 52 -4.79 -5.91 -1.79
N VAL A 53 -4.61 -7.17 -1.39
CA VAL A 53 -3.39 -7.92 -1.70
C VAL A 53 -3.10 -7.99 -3.21
N PRO A 54 -4.00 -8.49 -4.07
CA PRO A 54 -3.67 -8.57 -5.49
C PRO A 54 -3.46 -7.20 -6.14
N ILE A 55 -4.15 -6.17 -5.65
CA ILE A 55 -3.98 -4.82 -6.18
C ILE A 55 -2.59 -4.28 -5.81
N LEU A 56 -2.17 -4.47 -4.55
CA LEU A 56 -0.85 -4.04 -4.13
C LEU A 56 0.26 -4.88 -4.75
N GLU A 57 0.02 -6.17 -5.00
CA GLU A 57 0.96 -6.99 -5.76
C GLU A 57 1.17 -6.43 -7.16
N ARG A 58 0.09 -5.99 -7.80
CA ARG A 58 0.18 -5.35 -9.10
C ARG A 58 0.97 -4.04 -9.03
N ALA A 59 0.74 -3.25 -7.99
CA ALA A 59 1.47 -2.00 -7.82
C ALA A 59 2.98 -2.24 -7.69
N VAL A 60 3.37 -3.27 -6.94
CA VAL A 60 4.78 -3.64 -6.81
C VAL A 60 5.35 -4.08 -8.17
N GLN A 61 4.59 -4.83 -8.97
CA GLN A 61 5.04 -5.21 -10.31
C GLN A 61 5.32 -3.99 -11.18
N LEU A 62 4.48 -2.96 -11.05
CA LEU A 62 4.63 -1.74 -11.84
C LEU A 62 5.73 -0.83 -11.31
N ARG A 63 5.98 -0.84 -10.00
CA ARG A 63 7.01 -0.02 -9.35
C ARG A 63 7.76 -0.84 -8.30
N PRO A 64 8.61 -1.78 -8.75
CA PRO A 64 9.21 -2.75 -7.83
C PRO A 64 10.22 -2.17 -6.85
N ASN A 65 10.75 -0.97 -7.11
CA ASN A 65 11.78 -0.37 -6.25
C ASN A 65 11.25 0.78 -5.39
N ASP A 66 9.94 0.87 -5.22
CA ASP A 66 9.34 1.91 -4.39
C ASP A 66 9.14 1.38 -2.97
N ALA A 67 9.80 2.02 -2.00
CA ALA A 67 9.77 1.56 -0.61
C ALA A 67 8.37 1.62 -0.01
N ILE A 68 7.61 2.68 -0.31
CA ILE A 68 6.27 2.85 0.24
C ILE A 68 5.33 1.76 -0.28
N ILE A 69 5.40 1.48 -1.57
CA ILE A 69 4.53 0.47 -2.17
C ILE A 69 4.83 -0.92 -1.61
N ASN A 70 6.12 -1.26 -1.47
CA ASN A 70 6.50 -2.54 -0.87
C ASN A 70 6.06 -2.64 0.60
N ASP A 71 6.14 -1.54 1.35
CA ASP A 71 5.67 -1.49 2.72
C ASP A 71 4.15 -1.72 2.80
N HIS A 72 3.40 -1.09 1.91
CA HIS A 72 1.95 -1.27 1.85
C HIS A 72 1.57 -2.73 1.58
N LEU A 73 2.28 -3.38 0.66
CA LEU A 73 2.02 -4.79 0.37
C LEU A 73 2.34 -5.65 1.58
N GLY A 74 3.43 -5.35 2.29
CA GLY A 74 3.74 -6.05 3.54
C GLY A 74 2.62 -5.95 4.55
N ASP A 75 2.07 -4.75 4.73
CA ASP A 75 0.95 -4.53 5.65
C ASP A 75 -0.25 -5.37 5.27
N ALA A 76 -0.60 -5.41 3.97
CA ALA A 76 -1.73 -6.19 3.49
C ALA A 76 -1.52 -7.69 3.69
N TYR A 77 -0.33 -8.20 3.39
CA TYR A 77 -0.01 -9.60 3.64
C TYR A 77 -0.18 -9.95 5.11
N TRP A 78 0.29 -9.09 6.00
CA TRP A 78 0.18 -9.34 7.44
C TRP A 78 -1.29 -9.49 7.86
N LYS A 79 -2.15 -8.62 7.35
CA LYS A 79 -3.57 -8.63 7.71
C LYS A 79 -4.31 -9.86 7.23
N VAL A 80 -3.82 -10.53 6.19
CA VAL A 80 -4.41 -11.79 5.71
C VAL A 80 -3.63 -13.00 6.22
N GLU A 81 -2.85 -12.85 7.28
CA GLU A 81 -2.11 -13.91 7.96
C GLU A 81 -0.97 -14.52 7.12
N ARG A 82 -0.49 -13.79 6.12
CA ARG A 82 0.66 -14.22 5.32
C ARG A 82 1.91 -13.52 5.86
N HIS A 83 2.29 -13.89 7.07
CA HIS A 83 3.31 -13.17 7.83
C HIS A 83 4.72 -13.29 7.24
N LEU A 84 5.09 -14.44 6.69
CA LEU A 84 6.41 -14.58 6.07
C LEU A 84 6.56 -13.66 4.86
N GLU A 85 5.51 -13.57 4.06
CA GLU A 85 5.50 -12.69 2.90
C GLU A 85 5.51 -11.23 3.31
N ALA A 86 4.82 -10.90 4.40
CA ALA A 86 4.84 -9.54 4.95
C ALA A 86 6.27 -9.14 5.35
N VAL A 87 6.95 -10.01 6.09
CA VAL A 87 8.32 -9.76 6.53
C VAL A 87 9.25 -9.59 5.33
N TYR A 88 9.09 -10.43 4.31
CA TYR A 88 9.89 -10.33 3.09
C TYR A 88 9.72 -8.96 2.44
N GLN A 89 8.48 -8.49 2.28
CA GLN A 89 8.21 -7.20 1.65
C GLN A 89 8.76 -6.04 2.46
N TRP A 90 8.62 -6.09 3.79
CA TRP A 90 9.18 -5.04 4.66
C TRP A 90 10.70 -5.00 4.58
N ARG A 91 11.35 -6.16 4.54
CA ARG A 91 12.82 -6.19 4.39
C ARG A 91 13.25 -5.63 3.06
N ARG A 92 12.52 -5.93 2.00
CA ARG A 92 12.80 -5.33 0.68
C ARG A 92 12.66 -3.82 0.75
N ALA A 93 11.59 -3.33 1.38
CA ALA A 93 11.34 -1.88 1.45
C ALA A 93 12.53 -1.15 2.10
N ILE A 94 13.12 -1.73 3.14
CA ILE A 94 14.29 -1.12 3.79
C ILE A 94 15.47 -0.97 2.82
N THR A 95 15.63 -1.89 1.88
CA THR A 95 16.73 -1.82 0.90
C THR A 95 16.52 -0.78 -0.19
N MET A 96 15.34 -0.15 -0.22
CA MET A 96 14.98 0.81 -1.27
C MET A 96 15.14 2.26 -0.84
N ASN A 97 16.02 2.53 0.11
CA ASN A 97 16.34 3.87 0.60
C ASN A 97 15.11 4.65 1.08
N PRO A 98 14.30 4.10 1.98
CA PRO A 98 13.20 4.86 2.56
C PRO A 98 13.76 6.02 3.38
N ASP A 99 12.95 7.08 3.57
CA ASP A 99 13.37 8.14 4.47
C ASP A 99 13.44 7.60 5.92
N ALA A 100 14.04 8.38 6.82
CA ALA A 100 14.30 7.92 8.18
C ALA A 100 13.02 7.56 8.94
N GLU A 101 11.96 8.32 8.73
CA GLU A 101 10.68 8.08 9.40
C GLU A 101 10.06 6.76 8.95
N LEU A 102 10.03 6.52 7.64
CA LEU A 102 9.49 5.27 7.11
C LEU A 102 10.35 4.08 7.54
N LYS A 103 11.67 4.23 7.49
CA LYS A 103 12.59 3.17 7.91
C LYS A 103 12.31 2.76 9.35
N GLU A 104 12.15 3.73 10.25
CA GLU A 104 11.85 3.44 11.64
C GLU A 104 10.54 2.69 11.81
N LYS A 105 9.51 3.11 11.08
CA LYS A 105 8.21 2.43 11.11
C LYS A 105 8.33 0.98 10.66
N ILE A 106 9.05 0.75 9.56
CA ILE A 106 9.23 -0.61 9.03
C ILE A 106 10.01 -1.47 10.01
N GLU A 107 11.05 -0.93 10.62
CA GLU A 107 11.83 -1.67 11.60
C GLU A 107 10.99 -2.09 12.80
N LYS A 108 10.07 -1.23 13.25
CA LYS A 108 9.13 -1.59 14.31
C LYS A 108 8.19 -2.72 13.88
N LYS A 109 7.71 -2.69 12.65
CA LYS A 109 6.87 -3.77 12.12
C LYS A 109 7.63 -5.09 12.07
N LEU A 110 8.89 -5.05 11.69
CA LEU A 110 9.73 -6.25 11.66
C LEU A 110 9.95 -6.83 13.05
N SER A 111 10.00 -5.98 14.08
CA SER A 111 10.20 -6.43 15.46
C SER A 111 8.92 -6.89 16.12
N PHE A 112 7.81 -6.22 15.87
CA PHE A 112 6.59 -6.40 16.67
C PHE A 112 5.36 -6.79 15.83
N GLY A 113 5.47 -6.80 14.50
CA GLY A 113 4.35 -7.02 13.62
C GLY A 113 3.39 -5.83 13.60
N LEU A 114 2.22 -6.05 13.01
CA LEU A 114 1.11 -5.09 13.03
C LEU A 114 0.06 -5.57 14.02
N LYS A 115 -0.59 -4.62 14.66
CA LYS A 115 -1.70 -4.94 15.58
C LYS A 115 -2.97 -5.26 14.81
#